data_4e855cc5c04f9471388819e13f8d78e9
#
_entry.id   4e855cc5c04f9471388819e13f8d78e9
#
_cell.length_a   1.000
_cell.length_b   1.000
_cell.length_c   1.000
_cell.angle_alpha   90.00
_cell.angle_beta   90.00
_cell.angle_gamma   90.00
#
_symmetry.space_group_name_H-M   'P 1'
#
loop_
_entity.id
_entity.type
_entity.pdbx_description
1 polymer ?
#
loop_
_entity_poly.entity_id
_entity_poly.type
_entity_poly.pdbx_seq_one_letter_code
_entity_poly.pdbx_strand_id
1 'polypeptide(L)'
;ELVSNGKVNARRKAVLAFITDDVVRKVHVKNGERVKKGDPIVSVDELKAGQQLEAARLSWEKAKLELRGRLMNEGINSLEDTLDERVISKTRLENIKLQIGYTSAAKEYEKAVYDYSNITVYAPFDGVIADLEVKEYNQSSAYKEVCSVIDDATMEIVFNVLETEIAHLKAGMEVE
;
A
#
# COMPACT_ATOMS: atom_id res chain seq x y z
N GLU A 1 27.29 -32.12 24.86
CA GLU A 1 26.70 -31.81 23.54
C GLU A 1 25.20 -31.75 23.71
N LEU A 2 24.59 -30.63 23.33
CA LEU A 2 23.18 -30.41 23.46
C LEU A 2 22.58 -30.44 22.06
N VAL A 3 21.76 -31.46 21.80
CA VAL A 3 21.12 -31.65 20.48
C VAL A 3 19.65 -31.32 20.61
N SER A 4 19.20 -30.33 19.86
CA SER A 4 17.78 -29.92 19.82
C SER A 4 17.29 -29.75 18.40
N ASN A 5 16.02 -30.04 18.15
CA ASN A 5 15.38 -29.81 16.88
C ASN A 5 15.05 -28.32 16.76
N GLY A 6 15.68 -27.63 15.82
CA GLY A 6 15.44 -26.24 15.51
C GLY A 6 14.57 -26.06 14.26
N LYS A 7 13.81 -24.97 14.23
CA LYS A 7 13.09 -24.51 13.05
C LYS A 7 13.80 -23.28 12.49
N VAL A 8 14.15 -23.34 11.24
CA VAL A 8 14.74 -22.18 10.52
C VAL A 8 13.61 -21.26 10.10
N ASN A 9 13.66 -20.02 10.56
CA ASN A 9 12.71 -18.99 10.19
C ASN A 9 13.46 -17.81 9.55
N ALA A 10 12.82 -17.16 8.60
CA ALA A 10 13.31 -15.88 8.13
C ALA A 10 12.97 -14.80 9.17
N ARG A 11 13.93 -13.97 9.53
CA ARG A 11 13.72 -12.85 10.45
C ARG A 11 12.72 -11.82 9.90
N ARG A 12 12.65 -11.70 8.57
CA ARG A 12 11.73 -10.78 7.89
C ARG A 12 10.97 -11.52 6.79
N LYS A 13 9.65 -11.56 6.94
CA LYS A 13 8.70 -12.12 5.98
C LYS A 13 7.57 -11.11 5.81
N ALA A 14 7.23 -10.77 4.57
CA ALA A 14 6.06 -9.98 4.24
C ALA A 14 5.07 -10.83 3.45
N VAL A 15 3.82 -10.86 3.90
CA VAL A 15 2.71 -11.45 3.17
C VAL A 15 2.03 -10.33 2.40
N LEU A 16 1.97 -10.45 1.09
CA LEU A 16 1.42 -9.44 0.20
C LEU A 16 -0.01 -9.81 -0.20
N ALA A 17 -0.86 -8.79 -0.29
CA ALA A 17 -2.25 -8.93 -0.70
C ALA A 17 -2.60 -7.87 -1.76
N PHE A 18 -3.65 -8.10 -2.52
CA PHE A 18 -4.20 -7.09 -3.41
C PHE A 18 -4.87 -5.98 -2.60
N ILE A 19 -4.72 -4.74 -3.06
CA ILE A 19 -5.39 -3.56 -2.51
C ILE A 19 -6.63 -3.24 -3.35
N THR A 20 -6.56 -3.50 -4.67
CA THR A 20 -7.63 -3.26 -5.64
C THR A 20 -8.24 -4.57 -6.10
N ASP A 21 -9.56 -4.56 -6.30
CA ASP A 21 -10.30 -5.74 -6.80
C ASP A 21 -10.53 -5.59 -8.30
N ASP A 22 -9.74 -6.35 -9.08
CA ASP A 22 -9.88 -6.44 -10.53
C ASP A 22 -9.26 -7.75 -11.07
N VAL A 23 -9.33 -7.96 -12.37
CA VAL A 23 -8.76 -9.14 -13.03
C VAL A 23 -7.23 -9.08 -13.00
N VAL A 24 -6.58 -10.15 -12.56
CA VAL A 24 -5.12 -10.30 -12.62
C VAL A 24 -4.69 -10.27 -14.10
N ARG A 25 -3.93 -9.24 -14.46
CA ARG A 25 -3.47 -9.04 -15.83
C ARG A 25 -2.17 -9.77 -16.11
N LYS A 26 -1.23 -9.71 -15.16
CA LYS A 26 0.09 -10.28 -15.33
C LYS A 26 0.71 -10.69 -14.01
N VAL A 27 1.33 -11.87 -14.01
CA VAL A 27 2.22 -12.34 -12.93
C VAL A 27 3.65 -12.22 -13.44
N HIS A 28 4.47 -11.39 -12.77
CA HIS A 28 5.81 -11.03 -13.25
C HIS A 28 6.91 -11.94 -12.72
N VAL A 29 6.63 -12.71 -11.66
CA VAL A 29 7.61 -13.52 -10.94
C VAL A 29 7.10 -14.94 -10.72
N LYS A 30 8.00 -15.83 -10.28
CA LYS A 30 7.70 -17.24 -9.96
C LYS A 30 8.09 -17.56 -8.52
N ASN A 31 7.50 -18.64 -7.97
CA ASN A 31 7.96 -19.18 -6.68
C ASN A 31 9.44 -19.53 -6.74
N GLY A 32 10.18 -19.16 -5.69
CA GLY A 32 11.63 -19.34 -5.60
C GLY A 32 12.45 -18.27 -6.32
N GLU A 33 11.82 -17.33 -7.03
CA GLU A 33 12.53 -16.25 -7.71
C GLU A 33 13.01 -15.19 -6.72
N ARG A 34 14.23 -14.68 -6.93
CA ARG A 34 14.81 -13.59 -6.16
C ARG A 34 14.37 -12.25 -6.73
N VAL A 35 13.86 -11.39 -5.87
CA VAL A 35 13.39 -10.05 -6.21
C VAL A 35 14.12 -8.98 -5.41
N LYS A 36 14.19 -7.78 -5.96
CA LYS A 36 14.67 -6.58 -5.28
C LYS A 36 13.51 -5.73 -4.83
N LYS A 37 13.75 -4.91 -3.82
CA LYS A 37 12.77 -3.89 -3.39
C LYS A 37 12.30 -3.05 -4.58
N GLY A 38 10.97 -3.00 -4.78
CA GLY A 38 10.34 -2.26 -5.87
C GLY A 38 10.15 -3.06 -7.16
N ASP A 39 10.59 -4.31 -7.23
CA ASP A 39 10.27 -5.16 -8.39
C ASP A 39 8.77 -5.48 -8.43
N PRO A 40 8.13 -5.45 -9.63
CA PRO A 40 6.73 -5.80 -9.78
C PRO A 40 6.54 -7.31 -9.60
N ILE A 41 5.53 -7.69 -8.82
CA ILE A 41 5.20 -9.09 -8.55
C ILE A 41 3.98 -9.52 -9.35
N VAL A 42 2.87 -8.82 -9.18
CA VAL A 42 1.59 -9.08 -9.87
C VAL A 42 0.92 -7.75 -10.19
N SER A 43 0.35 -7.65 -11.38
CA SER A 43 -0.45 -6.49 -11.80
C SER A 43 -1.88 -6.91 -12.12
N VAL A 44 -2.86 -6.11 -11.69
CA VAL A 44 -4.26 -6.23 -12.11
C VAL A 44 -4.54 -5.34 -13.32
N ASP A 45 -5.73 -5.46 -13.92
CA ASP A 45 -6.13 -4.63 -15.04
C ASP A 45 -6.28 -3.16 -14.62
N GLU A 46 -5.67 -2.25 -15.37
CA GLU A 46 -5.66 -0.83 -15.06
C GLU A 46 -6.87 -0.06 -15.59
N LEU A 47 -7.68 -0.67 -16.48
CA LEU A 47 -8.72 0.05 -17.22
C LEU A 47 -9.74 0.68 -16.28
N LYS A 48 -10.28 -0.09 -15.34
CA LYS A 48 -11.30 0.37 -14.40
C LYS A 48 -10.74 1.43 -13.44
N ALA A 49 -9.57 1.16 -12.86
CA ALA A 49 -8.91 2.10 -11.96
C ALA A 49 -8.53 3.40 -12.68
N GLY A 50 -8.07 3.32 -13.93
CA GLY A 50 -7.77 4.47 -14.77
C GLY A 50 -8.99 5.32 -15.09
N GLN A 51 -10.13 4.69 -15.42
CA GLN A 51 -11.41 5.38 -15.65
C GLN A 51 -11.92 6.06 -14.39
N GLN A 52 -11.82 5.42 -13.23
CA GLN A 52 -12.19 5.98 -11.94
C GLN A 52 -11.32 7.17 -11.57
N LEU A 53 -10.02 7.09 -11.78
CA LEU A 53 -9.07 8.17 -11.56
C LEU A 53 -9.42 9.39 -12.42
N GLU A 54 -9.68 9.18 -13.70
CA GLU A 54 -10.03 10.28 -14.62
C GLU A 54 -11.36 10.94 -14.24
N ALA A 55 -12.38 10.15 -13.90
CA ALA A 55 -13.66 10.66 -13.45
C ALA A 55 -13.54 11.47 -12.14
N ALA A 56 -12.78 10.97 -11.17
CA ALA A 56 -12.53 11.68 -9.92
C ALA A 56 -11.72 12.96 -10.15
N ARG A 57 -10.72 12.94 -11.06
CA ARG A 57 -9.95 14.11 -11.46
C ARG A 57 -10.85 15.22 -12.00
N LEU A 58 -11.73 14.88 -12.95
CA LEU A 58 -12.64 15.83 -13.55
C LEU A 58 -13.64 16.41 -12.54
N SER A 59 -14.14 15.57 -11.61
CA SER A 59 -15.03 16.02 -10.52
C SER A 59 -14.31 17.01 -9.60
N TRP A 60 -13.07 16.73 -9.24
CA TRP A 60 -12.27 17.63 -8.40
C TRP A 60 -11.90 18.93 -9.11
N GLU A 61 -11.53 18.89 -10.42
CA GLU A 61 -11.30 20.09 -11.22
C GLU A 61 -12.55 20.99 -11.24
N LYS A 62 -13.73 20.40 -11.45
CA LYS A 62 -15.01 21.12 -11.41
C LYS A 62 -15.22 21.80 -10.05
N ALA A 63 -15.00 21.06 -8.95
CA ALA A 63 -15.15 21.61 -7.61
C ALA A 63 -14.15 22.75 -7.32
N LYS A 64 -12.92 22.67 -7.84
CA LYS A 64 -11.94 23.76 -7.75
C LYS A 64 -12.40 25.02 -8.48
N LEU A 65 -12.94 24.87 -9.69
CA LEU A 65 -13.48 25.98 -10.46
C LEU A 65 -14.68 26.63 -9.78
N GLU A 66 -15.58 25.82 -9.21
CA GLU A 66 -16.73 26.31 -8.46
C GLU A 66 -16.31 27.05 -7.19
N LEU A 67 -15.32 26.53 -6.44
CA LEU A 67 -14.76 27.22 -5.29
C LEU A 67 -14.23 28.58 -5.68
N ARG A 68 -13.44 28.65 -6.77
CA ARG A 68 -12.89 29.92 -7.28
C ARG A 68 -14.02 30.91 -7.61
N GLY A 69 -15.04 30.46 -8.32
CA GLY A 69 -16.21 31.32 -8.65
C GLY A 69 -16.94 31.84 -7.40
N ARG A 70 -17.13 31.00 -6.38
CA ARG A 70 -17.73 31.42 -5.11
C ARG A 70 -16.89 32.44 -4.38
N LEU A 71 -15.57 32.24 -4.32
CA LEU A 71 -14.65 33.17 -3.68
C LEU A 71 -14.61 34.53 -4.41
N MET A 72 -14.62 34.52 -5.75
CA MET A 72 -14.70 35.77 -6.55
C MET A 72 -15.99 36.56 -6.25
N ASN A 73 -17.11 35.88 -6.05
CA ASN A 73 -18.37 36.52 -5.67
C ASN A 73 -18.33 37.14 -4.25
N GLU A 74 -17.46 36.64 -3.38
CA GLU A 74 -17.19 37.21 -2.04
C GLU A 74 -16.10 38.33 -2.11
N GLY A 75 -15.63 38.67 -3.31
CA GLY A 75 -14.58 39.70 -3.52
C GLY A 75 -13.15 39.17 -3.30
N ILE A 76 -12.95 37.86 -3.23
CA ILE A 76 -11.67 37.20 -3.02
C ILE A 76 -11.13 36.73 -4.35
N ASN A 77 -10.10 37.37 -4.85
CA ASN A 77 -9.57 37.14 -6.21
C ASN A 77 -8.43 36.11 -6.25
N SER A 78 -7.82 35.79 -5.12
CA SER A 78 -6.73 34.83 -5.00
C SER A 78 -7.03 33.74 -3.98
N LEU A 79 -6.60 32.50 -4.27
CA LEU A 79 -6.66 31.41 -3.27
C LEU A 79 -5.68 31.66 -2.11
N GLU A 80 -4.62 32.45 -2.33
CA GLU A 80 -3.66 32.83 -1.29
C GLU A 80 -4.33 33.74 -0.25
N ASP A 81 -5.27 34.59 -0.68
CA ASP A 81 -6.06 35.44 0.23
C ASP A 81 -6.91 34.64 1.21
N THR A 82 -7.23 33.36 0.91
CA THR A 82 -8.00 32.48 1.80
C THR A 82 -7.18 32.00 3.00
N LEU A 83 -5.86 32.19 3.00
CA LEU A 83 -4.98 31.92 4.13
C LEU A 83 -5.02 33.03 5.18
N ASP A 84 -5.50 34.24 4.81
CA ASP A 84 -5.66 35.36 5.73
C ASP A 84 -7.08 35.36 6.33
N GLU A 85 -7.20 35.03 7.61
CA GLU A 85 -8.49 34.99 8.32
C GLU A 85 -9.17 36.37 8.41
N ARG A 86 -8.44 37.47 8.12
CA ARG A 86 -9.03 38.82 8.02
C ARG A 86 -9.81 39.01 6.72
N VAL A 87 -9.47 38.26 5.67
CA VAL A 87 -10.15 38.31 4.36
C VAL A 87 -11.38 37.39 4.37
N ILE A 88 -11.20 36.14 4.84
CA ILE A 88 -12.29 35.18 5.00
C ILE A 88 -12.06 34.32 6.25
N SER A 89 -13.05 34.22 7.11
CA SER A 89 -12.93 33.34 8.28
C SER A 89 -12.85 31.87 7.86
N LYS A 90 -12.06 31.09 8.58
CA LYS A 90 -11.90 29.66 8.36
C LYS A 90 -13.25 28.92 8.29
N THR A 91 -14.16 29.26 9.20
CA THR A 91 -15.52 28.67 9.22
C THR A 91 -16.30 28.98 7.94
N ARG A 92 -16.21 30.20 7.42
CA ARG A 92 -16.89 30.59 6.18
C ARG A 92 -16.34 29.81 4.99
N LEU A 93 -15.01 29.73 4.87
CA LEU A 93 -14.34 28.98 3.82
C LEU A 93 -14.71 27.50 3.85
N GLU A 94 -14.70 26.86 5.03
CA GLU A 94 -15.09 25.46 5.17
C GLU A 94 -16.57 25.23 4.81
N ASN A 95 -17.47 26.15 5.19
CA ASN A 95 -18.87 26.07 4.79
C ASN A 95 -19.05 26.16 3.28
N ILE A 96 -18.31 27.04 2.59
CA ILE A 96 -18.34 27.13 1.13
C ILE A 96 -17.86 25.80 0.52
N LYS A 97 -16.72 25.27 0.97
CA LYS A 97 -16.18 23.99 0.50
C LYS A 97 -17.14 22.83 0.69
N LEU A 98 -17.83 22.77 1.84
CA LEU A 98 -18.84 21.75 2.11
C LEU A 98 -20.04 21.87 1.18
N GLN A 99 -20.57 23.09 0.99
CA GLN A 99 -21.74 23.32 0.13
C GLN A 99 -21.53 22.92 -1.33
N ILE A 100 -20.35 23.10 -1.86
CA ILE A 100 -20.01 22.76 -3.25
C ILE A 100 -19.42 21.34 -3.40
N GLY A 101 -19.31 20.57 -2.31
CA GLY A 101 -18.72 19.23 -2.35
C GLY A 101 -17.23 19.18 -2.63
N TYR A 102 -16.50 20.29 -2.41
CA TYR A 102 -15.05 20.34 -2.66
C TYR A 102 -14.27 19.28 -1.88
N THR A 103 -14.58 19.13 -0.59
CA THR A 103 -13.89 18.19 0.29
C THR A 103 -14.15 16.73 -0.11
N SER A 104 -15.36 16.38 -0.52
CA SER A 104 -15.69 15.04 -1.00
C SER A 104 -14.99 14.73 -2.32
N ALA A 105 -15.03 15.66 -3.29
CA ALA A 105 -14.38 15.50 -4.57
C ALA A 105 -12.83 15.34 -4.41
N ALA A 106 -12.21 16.10 -3.50
CA ALA A 106 -10.79 15.97 -3.19
C ALA A 106 -10.45 14.60 -2.63
N LYS A 107 -11.25 14.10 -1.66
CA LYS A 107 -11.03 12.76 -1.06
C LYS A 107 -11.28 11.63 -2.06
N GLU A 108 -12.27 11.75 -2.93
CA GLU A 108 -12.51 10.79 -4.02
C GLU A 108 -11.32 10.73 -4.99
N TYR A 109 -10.76 11.89 -5.33
CA TYR A 109 -9.57 11.96 -6.17
C TYR A 109 -8.35 11.33 -5.48
N GLU A 110 -8.07 11.67 -4.21
CA GLU A 110 -6.99 11.05 -3.43
C GLU A 110 -7.13 9.53 -3.37
N LYS A 111 -8.35 9.04 -3.13
CA LYS A 111 -8.64 7.60 -3.12
C LYS A 111 -8.37 6.97 -4.49
N ALA A 112 -8.84 7.58 -5.57
CA ALA A 112 -8.63 7.06 -6.93
C ALA A 112 -7.15 7.05 -7.33
N VAL A 113 -6.36 8.06 -6.91
CA VAL A 113 -4.89 8.07 -7.08
C VAL A 113 -4.26 6.92 -6.32
N TYR A 114 -4.67 6.70 -5.07
CA TYR A 114 -4.16 5.59 -4.27
C TYR A 114 -4.50 4.24 -4.90
N ASP A 115 -5.75 4.02 -5.30
CA ASP A 115 -6.19 2.78 -5.92
C ASP A 115 -5.42 2.52 -7.24
N TYR A 116 -5.25 3.55 -8.08
CA TYR A 116 -4.48 3.46 -9.33
C TYR A 116 -2.99 3.17 -9.07
N SER A 117 -2.39 3.76 -8.05
CA SER A 117 -0.99 3.50 -7.71
C SER A 117 -0.75 2.08 -7.18
N ASN A 118 -1.81 1.40 -6.73
CA ASN A 118 -1.75 0.06 -6.15
C ASN A 118 -2.33 -1.05 -7.07
N ILE A 119 -2.48 -0.79 -8.37
CA ILE A 119 -2.82 -1.82 -9.37
C ILE A 119 -1.70 -2.86 -9.56
N THR A 120 -0.47 -2.52 -9.15
CA THR A 120 0.66 -3.44 -9.15
C THR A 120 1.17 -3.64 -7.72
N VAL A 121 1.32 -4.90 -7.35
CA VAL A 121 1.92 -5.30 -6.07
C VAL A 121 3.43 -5.37 -6.27
N TYR A 122 4.19 -4.66 -5.44
CA TYR A 122 5.64 -4.59 -5.51
C TYR A 122 6.30 -5.26 -4.32
N ALA A 123 7.54 -5.74 -4.52
CA ALA A 123 8.37 -6.28 -3.44
C ALA A 123 8.75 -5.17 -2.43
N PRO A 124 8.45 -5.34 -1.12
CA PRO A 124 8.75 -4.33 -0.10
C PRO A 124 10.23 -4.28 0.30
N PHE A 125 10.96 -5.34 0.04
CA PHE A 125 12.40 -5.50 0.29
C PHE A 125 12.99 -6.62 -0.59
N ASP A 126 14.30 -6.72 -0.61
CA ASP A 126 15.03 -7.77 -1.34
C ASP A 126 14.79 -9.13 -0.68
N GLY A 127 14.43 -10.14 -1.46
CA GLY A 127 14.14 -11.47 -0.91
C GLY A 127 13.75 -12.49 -1.96
N VAL A 128 13.18 -13.59 -1.52
CA VAL A 128 12.73 -14.70 -2.34
C VAL A 128 11.21 -14.83 -2.27
N ILE A 129 10.59 -15.06 -3.41
CA ILE A 129 9.13 -15.26 -3.52
C ILE A 129 8.75 -16.67 -3.07
N ALA A 130 7.77 -16.75 -2.18
CA ALA A 130 7.16 -18.01 -1.75
C ALA A 130 5.62 -17.87 -1.73
N ASP A 131 4.93 -19.01 -1.73
CA ASP A 131 3.47 -19.10 -1.59
C ASP A 131 2.71 -18.33 -2.69
N LEU A 132 3.26 -18.18 -3.91
CA LEU A 132 2.62 -17.52 -5.03
C LEU A 132 1.65 -18.51 -5.71
N GLU A 133 0.34 -18.31 -5.50
CA GLU A 133 -0.73 -19.13 -6.08
C GLU A 133 -1.57 -18.38 -7.12
N VAL A 134 -1.34 -17.08 -7.27
CA VAL A 134 -2.09 -16.20 -8.16
C VAL A 134 -1.90 -16.59 -9.63
N LYS A 135 -3.00 -16.61 -10.38
CA LYS A 135 -3.02 -16.92 -11.82
C LYS A 135 -3.60 -15.76 -12.60
N GLU A 136 -3.03 -15.52 -13.79
CA GLU A 136 -3.55 -14.55 -14.74
C GLU A 136 -4.99 -14.87 -15.14
N TYR A 137 -5.74 -13.83 -15.47
CA TYR A 137 -7.16 -13.86 -15.87
C TYR A 137 -8.17 -14.25 -14.78
N ASN A 138 -7.73 -14.47 -13.53
CA ASN A 138 -8.61 -14.64 -12.39
C ASN A 138 -8.88 -13.30 -11.70
N GLN A 139 -9.99 -13.22 -10.96
CA GLN A 139 -10.28 -12.08 -10.09
C GLN A 139 -9.32 -12.06 -8.90
N SER A 140 -8.79 -10.88 -8.57
CA SER A 140 -7.90 -10.71 -7.42
C SER A 140 -8.60 -11.04 -6.09
N SER A 141 -9.90 -10.80 -6.00
CA SER A 141 -10.74 -11.16 -4.83
C SER A 141 -10.86 -12.67 -4.57
N ALA A 142 -10.49 -13.50 -5.54
CA ALA A 142 -10.40 -14.94 -5.33
C ALA A 142 -9.20 -15.36 -4.44
N TYR A 143 -8.27 -14.44 -4.20
CA TYR A 143 -7.05 -14.69 -3.46
C TYR A 143 -7.00 -13.83 -2.20
N LYS A 144 -6.82 -14.46 -1.05
CA LYS A 144 -6.62 -13.77 0.21
C LYS A 144 -5.23 -13.11 0.27
N GLU A 145 -4.26 -13.77 -0.31
CA GLU A 145 -2.84 -13.39 -0.33
C GLU A 145 -2.30 -13.55 -1.75
N VAL A 146 -1.35 -12.71 -2.13
CA VAL A 146 -0.66 -12.79 -3.42
C VAL A 146 0.50 -13.76 -3.33
N CYS A 147 1.42 -13.48 -2.42
CA CYS A 147 2.61 -14.26 -2.13
C CYS A 147 3.25 -13.82 -0.82
N SER A 148 4.29 -14.53 -0.42
CA SER A 148 5.21 -14.11 0.64
C SER A 148 6.53 -13.67 0.03
N VAL A 149 7.12 -12.58 0.53
CA VAL A 149 8.52 -12.22 0.27
C VAL A 149 9.32 -12.53 1.52
N ILE A 150 10.34 -13.37 1.38
CA ILE A 150 11.16 -13.88 2.48
C ILE A 150 12.57 -13.31 2.33
N ASP A 151 13.06 -12.62 3.36
CA ASP A 151 14.46 -12.18 3.44
C ASP A 151 15.33 -13.37 3.82
N ASP A 152 16.03 -13.93 2.83
CA ASP A 152 16.90 -15.08 3.02
C ASP A 152 18.34 -14.71 3.46
N ALA A 153 18.65 -13.42 3.54
CA ALA A 153 19.92 -12.93 4.06
C ALA A 153 19.95 -12.91 5.60
N THR A 154 18.78 -12.89 6.23
CA THR A 154 18.65 -12.82 7.70
C THR A 154 17.78 -13.97 8.21
N MET A 155 18.41 -15.15 8.32
CA MET A 155 17.76 -16.34 8.87
C MET A 155 18.05 -16.46 10.37
N GLU A 156 17.08 -16.96 11.12
CA GLU A 156 17.21 -17.29 12.53
C GLU A 156 16.76 -18.72 12.78
N ILE A 157 17.42 -19.39 13.70
CA ILE A 157 17.04 -20.73 14.13
C ILE A 157 16.37 -20.60 15.49
N VAL A 158 15.13 -21.04 15.56
CA VAL A 158 14.38 -21.10 16.82
C VAL A 158 14.30 -22.55 17.27
N PHE A 159 14.80 -22.85 18.46
CA PHE A 159 14.73 -24.18 19.04
C PHE A 159 14.23 -24.12 20.47
N ASN A 160 13.55 -25.16 20.90
CA ASN A 160 13.07 -25.29 22.25
C ASN A 160 14.08 -26.04 23.10
N VAL A 161 14.38 -25.53 24.28
CA VAL A 161 15.29 -26.15 25.25
C VAL A 161 14.52 -26.54 26.49
N LEU A 162 14.88 -27.66 27.11
CA LEU A 162 14.33 -28.05 28.39
C LEU A 162 14.82 -27.08 29.49
N GLU A 163 13.96 -26.83 30.46
CA GLU A 163 14.27 -25.92 31.58
C GLU A 163 15.55 -26.34 32.33
N THR A 164 15.80 -27.63 32.41
CA THR A 164 17.01 -28.20 33.01
C THR A 164 18.29 -27.92 32.23
N GLU A 165 18.20 -27.62 30.96
CA GLU A 165 19.33 -27.39 30.05
C GLU A 165 19.64 -25.89 29.87
N ILE A 166 18.69 -25.02 30.21
CA ILE A 166 18.81 -23.56 30.05
C ILE A 166 20.03 -22.99 30.81
N ALA A 167 20.36 -23.59 31.95
CA ALA A 167 21.51 -23.18 32.77
C ALA A 167 22.88 -23.34 32.07
N HIS A 168 22.94 -24.18 31.02
CA HIS A 168 24.15 -24.43 30.26
C HIS A 168 24.28 -23.57 29.02
N LEU A 169 23.25 -22.78 28.67
CA LEU A 169 23.20 -21.91 27.50
C LEU A 169 23.59 -20.47 27.86
N LYS A 170 24.43 -19.87 27.05
CA LYS A 170 24.83 -18.46 27.19
C LYS A 170 24.75 -17.79 25.85
N ALA A 171 24.37 -16.51 25.84
CA ALA A 171 24.44 -15.69 24.64
C ALA A 171 25.86 -15.66 24.08
N GLY A 172 26.00 -15.89 22.75
CA GLY A 172 27.28 -15.92 22.06
C GLY A 172 27.95 -17.32 21.97
N MET A 173 27.28 -18.39 22.40
CA MET A 173 27.72 -19.74 22.13
C MET A 173 27.59 -20.07 20.63
N GLU A 174 28.58 -20.76 20.09
CA GLU A 174 28.53 -21.29 18.72
C GLU A 174 27.53 -22.45 18.63
N VAL A 175 26.82 -22.52 17.52
CA VAL A 175 25.87 -23.59 17.19
C VAL A 175 26.28 -24.17 15.86
N GLU A 176 26.47 -25.49 15.82
CA GLU A 176 26.75 -26.25 14.61
C GLU A 176 25.51 -26.93 14.05
#